data_ba09d8297c567e66e8c6299f4bbba964
#
_entry.id   ba09d8297c567e66e8c6299f4bbba964
#
_cell.length_a   1.000
_cell.length_b   1.000
_cell.length_c   1.000
_cell.angle_alpha   90.00
_cell.angle_beta   90.00
_cell.angle_gamma   90.00
#
_symmetry.space_group_name_H-M   'P 1'
#
loop_
_entity.id
_entity.type
_entity.pdbx_description
1 polymer ?
#
loop_
_entity_poly.entity_id
_entity_poly.type
_entity_poly.pdbx_seq_one_letter_code
_entity_poly.pdbx_strand_id
1 'polypeptide(L)'
;MTSQATPPISGASLATGQRSLGDPSVRFPLWPPLTAGCPVTSTESVSYPVEVDYAYDKVPTGLFTAAPGQPRGHERWAPLLPPLHAPGLGEGGTPLVPLGEGLWIKDESRNPTWSHKDRINRVTVSAAVGAGAEGIVVASSGNHGASAAAYAARAGLRCVVIGSAGTPPAVDAFLRAYGAVVLPVPESARWPLLRRIVERFGYHPVSNVTPTHTGHAFGPEGYKTLAYEIYTELGVPGAVFLPTGYGELLFGVWKGFAELVALGLADRVPRMFSCEPSTGGPLAAALRDGVPATRVPVGATAAYAISSAVGGYRGVVAVRESGGGALLVSDAEMEAARAELARAGLWAELSAAAGLAGFRRRGDAALDGPVVCVSTSSGFKDRDLLSAEGSAELDPEDWAEVERRIRA
;
A
#
# COMPACT_ATOMS: atom_id res chain seq x y z
N MET A 1 20.37 -10.53 27.50
CA MET A 1 19.99 -11.81 26.87
C MET A 1 19.84 -11.51 25.38
N THR A 2 20.75 -12.01 24.55
CA THR A 2 20.65 -11.87 23.08
C THR A 2 19.49 -12.76 22.64
N SER A 3 18.35 -12.13 22.31
CA SER A 3 17.22 -12.81 21.67
C SER A 3 17.73 -13.44 20.37
N GLN A 4 17.75 -14.76 20.29
CA GLN A 4 18.01 -15.45 19.03
C GLN A 4 16.82 -15.15 18.11
N ALA A 5 17.10 -14.46 17.01
CA ALA A 5 16.09 -14.18 15.99
C ALA A 5 15.49 -15.50 15.47
N THR A 6 14.16 -15.56 15.39
CA THR A 6 13.44 -16.69 14.78
C THR A 6 13.94 -16.89 13.34
N PRO A 7 14.31 -18.11 12.90
CA PRO A 7 14.76 -18.32 11.53
C PRO A 7 13.65 -17.99 10.52
N PRO A 8 14.00 -17.52 9.30
CA PRO A 8 13.02 -17.20 8.26
C PRO A 8 12.29 -18.47 7.79
N ILE A 9 10.98 -18.32 7.48
CA ILE A 9 10.09 -19.42 7.06
C ILE A 9 10.25 -19.73 5.56
N SER A 10 10.63 -18.73 4.75
CA SER A 10 10.80 -18.87 3.30
C SER A 10 12.16 -18.39 2.84
N GLY A 11 12.62 -18.90 1.71
CA GLY A 11 13.90 -18.75 1.02
C GLY A 11 14.89 -17.68 1.51
N ALA A 12 16.16 -17.84 1.23
CA ALA A 12 17.18 -16.90 1.69
C ALA A 12 16.98 -15.50 1.14
N SER A 13 16.71 -14.52 2.00
CA SER A 13 16.72 -13.10 1.66
C SER A 13 18.13 -12.65 1.29
N LEU A 14 18.26 -11.82 0.27
CA LEU A 14 19.50 -11.15 -0.13
C LEU A 14 19.61 -9.72 0.42
N ALA A 15 18.74 -9.34 1.36
CA ALA A 15 18.82 -8.05 2.04
C ALA A 15 20.11 -7.92 2.84
N THR A 16 20.85 -6.82 2.66
CA THR A 16 22.17 -6.60 3.24
C THR A 16 22.20 -5.54 4.32
N GLY A 17 21.31 -4.56 4.28
CA GLY A 17 21.30 -3.45 5.21
C GLY A 17 20.17 -2.46 4.92
N GLN A 18 20.20 -1.36 5.64
CA GLN A 18 19.30 -0.22 5.46
C GLN A 18 20.13 1.01 5.09
N ARG A 19 19.61 1.89 4.21
CA ARG A 19 20.23 3.18 3.91
C ARG A 19 19.22 4.31 3.98
N SER A 20 19.68 5.50 4.30
CA SER A 20 18.84 6.68 4.32
C SER A 20 18.47 7.12 2.89
N LEU A 21 17.20 7.50 2.68
CA LEU A 21 16.81 8.18 1.44
C LEU A 21 17.22 9.66 1.43
N GLY A 22 17.48 10.26 2.60
CA GLY A 22 17.98 11.63 2.69
C GLY A 22 19.46 11.79 2.32
N ASP A 23 20.25 10.74 2.58
CA ASP A 23 21.66 10.63 2.19
C ASP A 23 22.01 9.13 2.02
N PRO A 24 22.11 8.64 0.79
CA PRO A 24 22.39 7.22 0.52
C PRO A 24 23.75 6.71 1.01
N SER A 25 24.68 7.59 1.42
CA SER A 25 25.94 7.21 2.04
C SER A 25 25.77 6.75 3.49
N VAL A 26 24.69 7.16 4.15
CA VAL A 26 24.35 6.80 5.53
C VAL A 26 23.66 5.44 5.54
N ARG A 27 24.37 4.44 6.09
CA ARG A 27 23.96 3.03 6.08
C ARG A 27 23.92 2.46 7.49
N PHE A 28 23.04 1.45 7.65
CA PHE A 28 22.82 0.75 8.91
C PHE A 28 22.75 -0.76 8.69
N PRO A 29 23.01 -1.57 9.73
CA PRO A 29 22.69 -3.00 9.68
C PRO A 29 21.24 -3.25 9.30
N LEU A 30 20.94 -4.43 8.73
CA LEU A 30 19.57 -4.81 8.40
C LEU A 30 18.67 -4.86 9.65
N TRP A 31 19.22 -5.27 10.76
CA TRP A 31 18.52 -5.43 12.04
C TRP A 31 19.12 -4.54 13.14
N PRO A 32 18.25 -3.97 14.01
CA PRO A 32 16.78 -3.93 13.92
C PRO A 32 16.29 -3.01 12.81
N PRO A 33 15.05 -3.21 12.29
CA PRO A 33 14.46 -2.27 11.32
C PRO A 33 14.25 -0.90 11.97
N LEU A 34 14.65 0.16 11.26
CA LEU A 34 14.56 1.55 11.73
C LEU A 34 13.13 2.08 11.53
N THR A 35 12.24 1.81 12.47
CA THR A 35 10.82 2.17 12.39
C THR A 35 10.53 3.66 12.61
N ALA A 36 11.50 4.42 13.14
CA ALA A 36 11.41 5.86 13.38
C ALA A 36 12.17 6.71 12.33
N GLY A 37 12.42 6.15 11.14
CA GLY A 37 13.19 6.81 10.10
C GLY A 37 14.71 6.83 10.37
N CYS A 38 15.45 7.58 9.57
CA CYS A 38 16.90 7.69 9.71
C CYS A 38 17.29 8.60 10.88
N PRO A 39 18.01 8.12 11.89
CA PRO A 39 18.39 8.94 13.04
C PRO A 39 19.48 9.97 12.72
N VAL A 40 20.17 9.85 11.59
CA VAL A 40 21.30 10.73 11.20
C VAL A 40 20.85 11.86 10.30
N THR A 41 19.98 11.57 9.31
CA THR A 41 19.58 12.58 8.30
C THR A 41 18.27 13.28 8.62
N SER A 42 17.44 12.73 9.53
CA SER A 42 16.20 13.39 9.96
C SER A 42 16.48 14.67 10.74
N THR A 43 15.60 15.65 10.56
CA THR A 43 15.62 16.94 11.23
C THR A 43 14.37 17.10 12.10
N GLU A 44 14.23 18.22 12.82
CA GLU A 44 13.00 18.52 13.57
C GLU A 44 11.77 18.66 12.66
N SER A 45 11.96 19.15 11.44
CA SER A 45 10.87 19.44 10.49
C SER A 45 10.59 18.29 9.52
N VAL A 46 11.59 17.47 9.18
CA VAL A 46 11.49 16.40 8.20
C VAL A 46 12.13 15.12 8.71
N SER A 47 11.36 14.05 8.76
CA SER A 47 11.86 12.72 9.04
C SER A 47 12.17 12.01 7.71
N TYR A 48 13.42 11.62 7.49
CA TYR A 48 13.81 10.88 6.30
C TYR A 48 13.65 9.38 6.52
N PRO A 49 12.95 8.69 5.61
CA PRO A 49 12.82 7.24 5.67
C PRO A 49 14.11 6.55 5.28
N VAL A 50 14.21 5.26 5.62
CA VAL A 50 15.24 4.37 5.12
C VAL A 50 14.63 3.37 4.12
N GLU A 51 15.47 2.79 3.28
CA GLU A 51 15.12 1.68 2.40
C GLU A 51 16.08 0.50 2.62
N VAL A 52 15.72 -0.68 2.11
CA VAL A 52 16.55 -1.89 2.23
C VAL A 52 17.44 -2.04 0.99
N ASP A 53 18.71 -2.34 1.22
CA ASP A 53 19.69 -2.71 0.19
C ASP A 53 19.76 -4.23 0.00
N TYR A 54 20.07 -4.66 -1.22
CA TYR A 54 20.18 -6.08 -1.59
C TYR A 54 21.47 -6.39 -2.33
N ALA A 55 21.95 -7.64 -2.21
CA ALA A 55 23.03 -8.18 -3.03
C ALA A 55 22.49 -8.59 -4.41
N TYR A 56 22.30 -7.62 -5.31
CA TYR A 56 21.68 -7.84 -6.63
C TYR A 56 22.48 -8.80 -7.53
N ASP A 57 23.79 -8.88 -7.34
CA ASP A 57 24.70 -9.82 -8.01
C ASP A 57 24.41 -11.29 -7.71
N LYS A 58 23.66 -11.56 -6.63
CA LYS A 58 23.29 -12.91 -6.17
C LYS A 58 21.86 -13.30 -6.48
N VAL A 59 21.09 -12.43 -7.15
CA VAL A 59 19.69 -12.72 -7.51
C VAL A 59 19.66 -13.90 -8.50
N PRO A 60 18.84 -14.94 -8.23
CA PRO A 60 18.72 -16.08 -9.14
C PRO A 60 18.25 -15.65 -10.54
N THR A 61 18.95 -16.05 -11.58
CA THR A 61 18.66 -15.69 -12.99
C THR A 61 17.24 -16.09 -13.44
N GLY A 62 16.68 -17.15 -12.86
CA GLY A 62 15.31 -17.62 -13.14
C GLY A 62 14.21 -16.98 -12.29
N LEU A 63 14.50 -16.01 -11.40
CA LEU A 63 13.51 -15.44 -10.48
C LEU A 63 12.33 -14.81 -11.22
N PHE A 64 12.59 -14.13 -12.32
CA PHE A 64 11.57 -13.44 -13.13
C PHE A 64 11.01 -14.28 -14.29
N THR A 65 11.50 -15.49 -14.49
CA THR A 65 10.99 -16.40 -15.51
C THR A 65 9.88 -17.26 -14.92
N ALA A 66 8.74 -17.40 -15.62
CA ALA A 66 7.69 -18.29 -15.20
C ALA A 66 8.14 -19.75 -15.33
N ALA A 67 8.01 -20.53 -14.26
CA ALA A 67 8.30 -21.95 -14.26
C ALA A 67 7.26 -22.74 -13.46
N PRO A 68 6.92 -23.98 -13.86
CA PRO A 68 6.02 -24.85 -13.11
C PRO A 68 6.54 -25.08 -11.68
N GLY A 69 5.62 -25.03 -10.70
CA GLY A 69 5.95 -25.28 -9.29
C GLY A 69 6.63 -24.14 -8.55
N GLN A 70 6.81 -22.98 -9.17
CA GLN A 70 7.30 -21.80 -8.44
C GLN A 70 6.30 -21.40 -7.34
N PRO A 71 6.80 -20.94 -6.17
CA PRO A 71 5.98 -20.29 -5.16
C PRO A 71 5.18 -19.12 -5.77
N ARG A 72 4.04 -18.80 -5.18
CA ARG A 72 3.22 -17.64 -5.55
C ARG A 72 3.38 -16.53 -4.53
N GLY A 73 2.93 -15.34 -4.91
CA GLY A 73 2.93 -14.18 -4.01
C GLY A 73 4.32 -13.82 -3.52
N HIS A 74 4.41 -13.41 -2.26
CA HIS A 74 5.67 -12.93 -1.66
C HIS A 74 6.74 -14.02 -1.54
N GLU A 75 6.36 -15.28 -1.36
CA GLU A 75 7.30 -16.39 -1.28
C GLU A 75 8.14 -16.53 -2.56
N ARG A 76 7.59 -16.22 -3.73
CA ARG A 76 8.34 -16.17 -4.99
C ARG A 76 9.47 -15.15 -4.95
N TRP A 77 9.20 -14.01 -4.35
CA TRP A 77 10.08 -12.85 -4.34
C TRP A 77 10.98 -12.78 -3.10
N ALA A 78 11.00 -13.84 -2.27
CA ALA A 78 11.76 -13.89 -1.03
C ALA A 78 13.24 -13.46 -1.16
N PRO A 79 13.98 -13.76 -2.24
CA PRO A 79 15.35 -13.25 -2.41
C PRO A 79 15.43 -11.71 -2.42
N LEU A 80 14.42 -11.02 -2.93
CA LEU A 80 14.33 -9.56 -2.99
C LEU A 80 13.39 -8.96 -1.94
N LEU A 81 13.14 -9.67 -0.85
CA LEU A 81 12.39 -9.18 0.31
C LEU A 81 13.26 -9.25 1.56
N PRO A 82 13.01 -8.45 2.60
CA PRO A 82 13.56 -8.70 3.92
C PRO A 82 13.19 -10.11 4.42
N PRO A 83 13.93 -10.70 5.35
CA PRO A 83 13.66 -12.06 5.84
C PRO A 83 12.21 -12.21 6.30
N LEU A 84 11.51 -13.23 5.76
CA LEU A 84 10.12 -13.52 6.09
C LEU A 84 10.04 -14.52 7.24
N HIS A 85 9.85 -14.03 8.47
CA HIS A 85 9.78 -14.83 9.70
C HIS A 85 8.36 -15.26 10.09
N ALA A 86 7.34 -14.60 9.57
CA ALA A 86 5.93 -14.94 9.81
C ALA A 86 5.34 -15.73 8.63
N PRO A 87 4.29 -16.56 8.82
CA PRO A 87 3.60 -17.20 7.72
C PRO A 87 2.76 -16.16 6.93
N GLY A 88 2.63 -16.38 5.61
CA GLY A 88 1.74 -15.62 4.74
C GLY A 88 0.29 -16.10 4.80
N LEU A 89 -0.57 -15.36 4.11
CA LEU A 89 -1.97 -15.69 3.85
C LEU A 89 -2.24 -15.92 2.35
N GLY A 90 -1.20 -15.90 1.51
CA GLY A 90 -1.29 -16.03 0.05
C GLY A 90 -1.45 -14.68 -0.66
N GLU A 91 -0.91 -13.61 -0.07
CA GLU A 91 -0.88 -12.27 -0.64
C GLU A 91 -0.03 -12.19 -1.90
N GLY A 92 -0.40 -11.28 -2.79
CA GLY A 92 0.25 -11.09 -4.09
C GLY A 92 -0.26 -12.06 -5.16
N GLY A 93 0.35 -12.03 -6.35
CA GLY A 93 -0.14 -12.76 -7.52
C GLY A 93 -1.53 -12.28 -7.96
N THR A 94 -1.83 -11.02 -7.75
CA THR A 94 -3.12 -10.41 -8.07
C THR A 94 -3.27 -10.21 -9.57
N PRO A 95 -4.50 -10.27 -10.13
CA PRO A 95 -4.70 -10.19 -11.57
C PRO A 95 -4.37 -8.81 -12.14
N LEU A 96 -3.86 -8.82 -13.38
CA LEU A 96 -3.75 -7.67 -14.24
C LEU A 96 -4.86 -7.74 -15.29
N VAL A 97 -5.90 -6.92 -15.14
CA VAL A 97 -7.14 -7.00 -15.91
C VAL A 97 -7.16 -5.93 -17.01
N PRO A 98 -7.35 -6.27 -18.29
CA PRO A 98 -7.48 -5.28 -19.34
C PRO A 98 -8.80 -4.50 -19.18
N LEU A 99 -8.74 -3.16 -19.24
CA LEU A 99 -9.91 -2.28 -19.21
C LEU A 99 -10.21 -1.66 -20.59
N GLY A 100 -9.28 -1.77 -21.51
CA GLY A 100 -9.38 -1.24 -22.88
C GLY A 100 -8.05 -1.38 -23.59
N GLU A 101 -7.92 -0.83 -24.79
CA GLU A 101 -6.68 -0.86 -25.54
C GLU A 101 -5.58 -0.14 -24.78
N GLY A 102 -4.51 -0.86 -24.43
CA GLY A 102 -3.37 -0.33 -23.72
C GLY A 102 -3.60 0.07 -22.26
N LEU A 103 -4.81 -0.11 -21.69
CA LEU A 103 -5.14 0.22 -20.32
C LEU A 103 -5.40 -1.03 -19.48
N TRP A 104 -4.74 -1.13 -18.34
CA TRP A 104 -4.79 -2.28 -17.45
C TRP A 104 -5.07 -1.86 -16.00
N ILE A 105 -5.81 -2.71 -15.29
CA ILE A 105 -6.07 -2.55 -13.86
C ILE A 105 -5.33 -3.65 -13.09
N LYS A 106 -4.41 -3.26 -12.21
CA LYS A 106 -3.84 -4.18 -11.21
C LYS A 106 -4.80 -4.26 -10.03
N ASP A 107 -5.54 -5.38 -9.94
CA ASP A 107 -6.63 -5.53 -8.99
C ASP A 107 -6.16 -6.10 -7.64
N GLU A 108 -5.75 -5.23 -6.73
CA GLU A 108 -5.31 -5.58 -5.38
C GLU A 108 -6.45 -5.96 -4.42
N SER A 109 -7.70 -5.88 -4.86
CA SER A 109 -8.85 -6.38 -4.08
C SER A 109 -8.84 -7.90 -3.90
N ARG A 110 -8.01 -8.61 -4.67
CA ARG A 110 -7.88 -10.08 -4.63
C ARG A 110 -6.91 -10.57 -3.55
N ASN A 111 -6.28 -9.70 -2.82
CA ASN A 111 -5.49 -10.07 -1.65
C ASN A 111 -6.37 -10.65 -0.51
N PRO A 112 -5.80 -11.42 0.43
CA PRO A 112 -6.54 -12.13 1.49
C PRO A 112 -7.48 -11.28 2.32
N THR A 113 -7.11 -10.03 2.64
CA THR A 113 -7.98 -9.07 3.35
C THR A 113 -8.55 -7.99 2.43
N TRP A 114 -8.64 -8.30 1.13
CA TRP A 114 -9.26 -7.49 0.08
C TRP A 114 -8.60 -6.13 -0.16
N SER A 115 -7.29 -6.00 0.10
CA SER A 115 -6.54 -4.78 -0.22
C SER A 115 -5.04 -5.01 -0.37
N HIS A 116 -4.38 -4.06 -1.06
CA HIS A 116 -2.92 -3.99 -1.19
C HIS A 116 -2.17 -4.00 0.15
N LYS A 117 -2.85 -3.71 1.27
CA LYS A 117 -2.23 -3.67 2.61
C LYS A 117 -1.71 -5.01 3.09
N ASP A 118 -2.13 -6.10 2.46
CA ASP A 118 -1.59 -7.43 2.76
C ASP A 118 -0.12 -7.53 2.39
N ARG A 119 0.31 -6.86 1.32
CA ARG A 119 1.70 -6.85 0.91
C ARG A 119 2.62 -6.20 1.94
N ILE A 120 2.25 -5.05 2.49
CA ILE A 120 3.06 -4.38 3.53
C ILE A 120 3.04 -5.17 4.84
N ASN A 121 1.85 -5.66 5.26
CA ASN A 121 1.73 -6.33 6.55
C ASN A 121 2.40 -7.72 6.58
N ARG A 122 2.49 -8.41 5.45
CA ARG A 122 3.30 -9.61 5.31
C ARG A 122 4.75 -9.37 5.76
N VAL A 123 5.32 -8.26 5.34
CA VAL A 123 6.73 -7.91 5.60
C VAL A 123 6.89 -7.30 6.98
N THR A 124 6.02 -6.38 7.40
CA THR A 124 6.15 -5.67 8.68
C THR A 124 5.84 -6.58 9.87
N VAL A 125 4.87 -7.48 9.75
CA VAL A 125 4.60 -8.50 10.77
C VAL A 125 5.73 -9.53 10.83
N SER A 126 6.31 -9.91 9.68
CA SER A 126 7.53 -10.72 9.66
C SER A 126 8.69 -10.02 10.38
N ALA A 127 8.83 -8.71 10.22
CA ALA A 127 9.84 -7.94 10.93
C ALA A 127 9.59 -7.95 12.45
N ALA A 128 8.34 -7.86 12.89
CA ALA A 128 7.98 -7.96 14.30
C ALA A 128 8.37 -9.33 14.90
N VAL A 129 8.05 -10.43 14.19
CA VAL A 129 8.46 -11.78 14.61
C VAL A 129 9.97 -11.90 14.66
N GLY A 130 10.69 -11.45 13.61
CA GLY A 130 12.14 -11.48 13.55
C GLY A 130 12.83 -10.64 14.63
N ALA A 131 12.18 -9.58 15.10
CA ALA A 131 12.62 -8.76 16.22
C ALA A 131 12.26 -9.35 17.60
N GLY A 132 11.54 -10.49 17.66
CA GLY A 132 11.10 -11.10 18.90
C GLY A 132 10.03 -10.31 19.65
N ALA A 133 9.22 -9.50 18.94
CA ALA A 133 8.15 -8.73 19.55
C ALA A 133 6.99 -9.64 19.99
N GLU A 134 6.38 -9.33 21.14
CA GLU A 134 5.18 -10.04 21.63
C GLU A 134 3.88 -9.56 20.96
N GLY A 135 3.92 -8.42 20.29
CA GLY A 135 2.76 -7.83 19.65
C GLY A 135 3.13 -6.70 18.69
N ILE A 136 2.15 -6.29 17.93
CA ILE A 136 2.22 -5.15 17.00
C ILE A 136 1.23 -4.06 17.38
N VAL A 137 1.52 -2.83 16.93
CA VAL A 137 0.61 -1.70 17.04
C VAL A 137 0.47 -0.99 15.71
N VAL A 138 -0.77 -0.67 15.32
CA VAL A 138 -1.13 -0.01 14.07
C VAL A 138 -2.08 1.16 14.30
N ALA A 139 -1.78 2.33 13.71
CA ALA A 139 -2.63 3.52 13.81
C ALA A 139 -3.54 3.66 12.59
N SER A 140 -4.45 2.72 12.40
CA SER A 140 -5.42 2.70 11.31
C SER A 140 -6.52 1.69 11.58
N SER A 141 -7.77 2.12 11.56
CA SER A 141 -8.95 1.22 11.58
C SER A 141 -9.49 0.92 10.17
N GLY A 142 -8.79 1.32 9.11
CA GLY A 142 -9.14 0.99 7.72
C GLY A 142 -8.39 -0.24 7.21
N ASN A 143 -8.12 -0.24 5.91
CA ASN A 143 -7.45 -1.36 5.23
C ASN A 143 -6.14 -1.81 5.90
N HIS A 144 -5.34 -0.86 6.42
CA HIS A 144 -4.08 -1.20 7.06
C HIS A 144 -4.27 -1.91 8.40
N GLY A 145 -5.19 -1.43 9.25
CA GLY A 145 -5.51 -2.09 10.52
C GLY A 145 -6.11 -3.47 10.32
N ALA A 146 -7.02 -3.61 9.35
CA ALA A 146 -7.63 -4.88 8.99
C ALA A 146 -6.60 -5.94 8.60
N SER A 147 -5.71 -5.59 7.70
CA SER A 147 -4.63 -6.46 7.26
C SER A 147 -3.65 -6.75 8.40
N ALA A 148 -3.19 -5.73 9.15
CA ALA A 148 -2.28 -5.92 10.28
C ALA A 148 -2.85 -6.91 11.31
N ALA A 149 -4.15 -6.81 11.66
CA ALA A 149 -4.81 -7.71 12.58
C ALA A 149 -4.81 -9.16 12.06
N ALA A 150 -5.13 -9.37 10.77
CA ALA A 150 -5.14 -10.71 10.16
C ALA A 150 -3.75 -11.36 10.17
N TYR A 151 -2.71 -10.62 9.78
CA TYR A 151 -1.34 -11.13 9.76
C TYR A 151 -0.78 -11.35 11.17
N ALA A 152 -1.11 -10.48 12.15
CA ALA A 152 -0.75 -10.70 13.55
C ALA A 152 -1.40 -11.96 14.11
N ALA A 153 -2.70 -12.16 13.88
CA ALA A 153 -3.41 -13.38 14.28
C ALA A 153 -2.75 -14.63 13.67
N ARG A 154 -2.41 -14.58 12.37
CA ARG A 154 -1.73 -15.68 11.68
C ARG A 154 -0.34 -15.99 12.25
N ALA A 155 0.36 -14.96 12.74
CA ALA A 155 1.70 -15.06 13.34
C ALA A 155 1.66 -15.36 14.86
N GLY A 156 0.49 -15.43 15.49
CA GLY A 156 0.35 -15.61 16.94
C GLY A 156 0.75 -14.39 17.77
N LEU A 157 0.79 -13.19 17.17
CA LEU A 157 1.13 -11.94 17.85
C LEU A 157 -0.12 -11.24 18.39
N ARG A 158 0.03 -10.54 19.51
CA ARG A 158 -0.98 -9.58 19.96
C ARG A 158 -1.06 -8.41 18.96
N CYS A 159 -2.26 -7.88 18.71
CA CYS A 159 -2.47 -6.74 17.83
C CYS A 159 -3.26 -5.65 18.53
N VAL A 160 -2.71 -4.41 18.53
CA VAL A 160 -3.42 -3.21 18.97
C VAL A 160 -3.69 -2.33 17.77
N VAL A 161 -4.97 -2.06 17.50
CA VAL A 161 -5.44 -1.19 16.43
C VAL A 161 -5.93 0.13 17.03
N ILE A 162 -5.24 1.21 16.75
CA ILE A 162 -5.64 2.57 17.16
C ILE A 162 -6.45 3.17 16.02
N GLY A 163 -7.75 3.26 16.19
CA GLY A 163 -8.70 3.73 15.19
C GLY A 163 -9.44 5.00 15.59
N SER A 164 -10.41 5.39 14.78
CA SER A 164 -11.37 6.45 15.11
C SER A 164 -12.67 5.87 15.68
N ALA A 165 -13.40 6.67 16.44
CA ALA A 165 -14.73 6.30 16.94
C ALA A 165 -15.75 6.05 15.81
N GLY A 166 -15.51 6.59 14.62
CA GLY A 166 -16.34 6.40 13.41
C GLY A 166 -15.93 5.21 12.55
N THR A 167 -15.21 4.21 13.09
CA THR A 167 -14.89 2.99 12.35
C THR A 167 -16.19 2.27 11.95
N PRO A 168 -16.37 1.89 10.66
CA PRO A 168 -17.56 1.17 10.24
C PRO A 168 -17.78 -0.12 11.04
N PRO A 169 -19.02 -0.46 11.42
CA PRO A 169 -19.29 -1.66 12.24
C PRO A 169 -18.77 -2.97 11.62
N ALA A 170 -18.82 -3.11 10.29
CA ALA A 170 -18.29 -4.27 9.60
C ALA A 170 -16.77 -4.39 9.76
N VAL A 171 -16.03 -3.26 9.70
CA VAL A 171 -14.59 -3.24 9.89
C VAL A 171 -14.23 -3.55 11.35
N ASP A 172 -14.94 -2.95 12.32
CA ASP A 172 -14.74 -3.24 13.75
C ASP A 172 -14.99 -4.72 14.05
N ALA A 173 -16.05 -5.30 13.47
CA ALA A 173 -16.41 -6.70 13.69
C ALA A 173 -15.28 -7.65 13.26
N PHE A 174 -14.70 -7.49 12.08
CA PHE A 174 -13.62 -8.40 11.66
C PHE A 174 -12.29 -8.11 12.35
N LEU A 175 -11.98 -6.87 12.74
CA LEU A 175 -10.83 -6.58 13.60
C LEU A 175 -10.90 -7.37 14.90
N ARG A 176 -12.07 -7.37 15.55
CA ARG A 176 -12.31 -8.15 16.77
C ARG A 176 -12.30 -9.66 16.52
N ALA A 177 -12.82 -10.12 15.38
CA ALA A 177 -12.77 -11.52 14.99
C ALA A 177 -11.33 -12.05 14.85
N TYR A 178 -10.38 -11.20 14.42
CA TYR A 178 -8.95 -11.51 14.42
C TYR A 178 -8.28 -11.37 15.80
N GLY A 179 -9.04 -11.03 16.85
CA GLY A 179 -8.52 -10.89 18.21
C GLY A 179 -7.78 -9.57 18.47
N ALA A 180 -7.94 -8.56 17.62
CA ALA A 180 -7.30 -7.27 17.83
C ALA A 180 -7.96 -6.49 18.97
N VAL A 181 -7.14 -5.80 19.78
CA VAL A 181 -7.59 -4.80 20.74
C VAL A 181 -7.80 -3.49 19.99
N VAL A 182 -9.03 -3.03 19.86
CA VAL A 182 -9.38 -1.80 19.15
C VAL A 182 -9.49 -0.65 20.13
N LEU A 183 -8.69 0.40 19.94
CA LEU A 183 -8.66 1.62 20.77
C LEU A 183 -9.17 2.81 19.95
N PRO A 184 -10.46 3.19 20.06
CA PRO A 184 -10.99 4.34 19.36
C PRO A 184 -10.53 5.64 20.03
N VAL A 185 -9.85 6.52 19.28
CA VAL A 185 -9.37 7.81 19.77
C VAL A 185 -9.54 8.90 18.68
N PRO A 186 -9.49 10.19 19.06
CA PRO A 186 -9.40 11.28 18.09
C PRO A 186 -8.18 11.10 17.16
N GLU A 187 -8.29 11.53 15.92
CA GLU A 187 -7.23 11.33 14.91
C GLU A 187 -5.87 11.91 15.36
N SER A 188 -5.88 13.09 15.98
CA SER A 188 -4.67 13.74 16.50
C SER A 188 -3.96 12.95 17.61
N ALA A 189 -4.68 12.06 18.30
CA ALA A 189 -4.13 11.24 19.37
C ALA A 189 -3.54 9.90 18.90
N ARG A 190 -3.80 9.48 17.65
CA ARG A 190 -3.41 8.14 17.17
C ARG A 190 -1.90 7.91 17.19
N TRP A 191 -1.11 8.78 16.59
CA TRP A 191 0.36 8.63 16.57
C TRP A 191 1.03 8.88 17.94
N PRO A 192 0.63 9.88 18.74
CA PRO A 192 1.10 9.99 20.11
C PRO A 192 0.84 8.76 20.97
N LEU A 193 -0.37 8.19 20.90
CA LEU A 193 -0.71 6.97 21.64
C LEU A 193 0.11 5.76 21.14
N LEU A 194 0.29 5.63 19.82
CA LEU A 194 1.11 4.56 19.24
C LEU A 194 2.53 4.59 19.80
N ARG A 195 3.19 5.75 19.81
CA ARG A 195 4.54 5.89 20.38
C ARG A 195 4.59 5.46 21.85
N ARG A 196 3.62 5.88 22.66
CA ARG A 196 3.53 5.47 24.07
C ARG A 196 3.33 3.97 24.26
N ILE A 197 2.60 3.31 23.35
CA ILE A 197 2.45 1.84 23.38
C ILE A 197 3.77 1.16 23.03
N VAL A 198 4.48 1.63 22.01
CA VAL A 198 5.81 1.14 21.66
C VAL A 198 6.78 1.26 22.84
N GLU A 199 6.86 2.46 23.44
CA GLU A 199 7.76 2.73 24.56
C GLU A 199 7.43 1.92 25.82
N ARG A 200 6.13 1.73 26.12
CA ARG A 200 5.70 1.12 27.36
C ARG A 200 5.60 -0.40 27.30
N PHE A 201 5.21 -0.95 26.15
CA PHE A 201 4.93 -2.38 25.99
C PHE A 201 5.94 -3.10 25.07
N GLY A 202 6.85 -2.36 24.41
CA GLY A 202 7.78 -2.94 23.45
C GLY A 202 7.11 -3.53 22.21
N TYR A 203 5.86 -3.14 21.90
CA TYR A 203 5.17 -3.60 20.71
C TYR A 203 5.80 -3.02 19.46
N HIS A 204 5.89 -3.84 18.42
CA HIS A 204 6.48 -3.42 17.16
C HIS A 204 5.52 -2.52 16.37
N PRO A 205 5.90 -1.28 15.99
CA PRO A 205 5.04 -0.41 15.21
C PRO A 205 5.05 -0.85 13.74
N VAL A 206 3.87 -1.13 13.19
CA VAL A 206 3.69 -1.40 11.75
C VAL A 206 3.11 -0.18 11.01
N SER A 207 2.93 0.93 11.71
CA SER A 207 2.52 2.23 11.18
C SER A 207 3.57 3.30 11.43
N ASN A 208 3.31 4.50 10.88
CA ASN A 208 4.17 5.66 11.09
C ASN A 208 4.24 6.12 12.54
N VAL A 209 5.43 6.46 13.00
CA VAL A 209 5.71 7.02 14.35
C VAL A 209 6.35 8.40 14.31
N THR A 210 6.55 8.98 13.15
CA THR A 210 7.33 10.22 12.93
C THR A 210 6.46 11.41 12.53
N PRO A 211 6.91 12.66 12.73
CA PRO A 211 6.17 13.89 12.39
C PRO A 211 5.80 14.02 10.90
N THR A 212 6.73 13.72 9.99
CA THR A 212 6.45 13.49 8.57
C THR A 212 6.48 12.00 8.29
N HIS A 213 5.80 11.54 7.25
CA HIS A 213 5.58 10.11 7.07
C HIS A 213 6.85 9.37 6.60
N THR A 214 7.40 8.53 7.45
CA THR A 214 8.47 7.58 7.07
C THR A 214 7.96 6.16 6.89
N GLY A 215 6.86 5.81 7.54
CA GLY A 215 6.36 4.44 7.57
C GLY A 215 7.34 3.46 8.21
N HIS A 216 7.13 2.17 7.96
CA HIS A 216 8.03 1.11 8.40
C HIS A 216 9.21 0.96 7.44
N ALA A 217 10.42 0.69 7.96
CA ALA A 217 11.64 0.55 7.16
C ALA A 217 11.49 -0.51 6.04
N PHE A 218 10.91 -1.66 6.38
CA PHE A 218 10.72 -2.77 5.44
C PHE A 218 9.38 -2.73 4.69
N GLY A 219 8.44 -1.87 5.07
CA GLY A 219 7.09 -1.85 4.53
C GLY A 219 7.01 -1.78 3.00
N PRO A 220 7.67 -0.81 2.35
CA PRO A 220 7.65 -0.66 0.90
C PRO A 220 8.20 -1.86 0.12
N GLU A 221 9.03 -2.70 0.76
CA GLU A 221 9.57 -3.90 0.14
C GLU A 221 8.45 -4.91 -0.22
N GLY A 222 7.38 -4.96 0.59
CA GLY A 222 6.20 -5.74 0.23
C GLY A 222 5.49 -5.19 -1.02
N TYR A 223 5.39 -3.87 -1.14
CA TYR A 223 4.74 -3.24 -2.28
C TYR A 223 5.51 -3.34 -3.60
N LYS A 224 6.84 -3.42 -3.57
CA LYS A 224 7.63 -3.52 -4.80
C LYS A 224 7.35 -4.77 -5.62
N THR A 225 6.81 -5.82 -4.97
CA THR A 225 6.40 -7.04 -5.66
C THR A 225 5.31 -6.82 -6.72
N LEU A 226 4.52 -5.74 -6.58
CA LEU A 226 3.59 -5.29 -7.64
C LEU A 226 4.32 -5.02 -8.97
N ALA A 227 5.46 -4.34 -8.91
CA ALA A 227 6.26 -4.06 -10.11
C ALA A 227 6.77 -5.34 -10.76
N TYR A 228 7.20 -6.31 -9.95
CA TYR A 228 7.66 -7.61 -10.45
C TYR A 228 6.54 -8.41 -11.13
N GLU A 229 5.34 -8.39 -10.55
CA GLU A 229 4.17 -9.03 -11.14
C GLU A 229 3.77 -8.34 -12.44
N ILE A 230 3.67 -7.00 -12.47
CA ILE A 230 3.37 -6.24 -13.69
C ILE A 230 4.42 -6.54 -14.76
N TYR A 231 5.71 -6.53 -14.41
CA TYR A 231 6.79 -6.81 -15.34
C TYR A 231 6.71 -8.22 -15.94
N THR A 232 6.43 -9.21 -15.12
CA THR A 232 6.36 -10.62 -15.60
C THR A 232 5.14 -10.90 -16.47
N GLU A 233 4.06 -10.11 -16.36
CA GLU A 233 2.83 -10.26 -17.13
C GLU A 233 2.77 -9.34 -18.37
N LEU A 234 3.29 -8.12 -18.28
CA LEU A 234 3.13 -7.07 -19.29
C LEU A 234 4.45 -6.46 -19.80
N GLY A 235 5.55 -6.66 -19.06
CA GLY A 235 6.78 -5.88 -19.26
C GLY A 235 6.72 -4.54 -18.53
N VAL A 236 7.54 -3.57 -18.97
CA VAL A 236 7.56 -2.22 -18.37
C VAL A 236 6.48 -1.35 -19.01
N PRO A 237 5.48 -0.88 -18.26
CA PRO A 237 4.46 0.02 -18.80
C PRO A 237 5.04 1.41 -19.09
N GLY A 238 4.31 2.22 -19.88
CA GLY A 238 4.63 3.64 -20.10
C GLY A 238 4.40 4.47 -18.84
N ALA A 239 3.34 4.12 -18.09
CA ALA A 239 3.00 4.81 -16.84
C ALA A 239 2.23 3.92 -15.86
N VAL A 240 2.35 4.23 -14.55
CA VAL A 240 1.57 3.63 -13.49
C VAL A 240 0.88 4.73 -12.67
N PHE A 241 -0.45 4.62 -12.49
CA PHE A 241 -1.26 5.54 -11.71
C PHE A 241 -1.71 4.88 -10.42
N LEU A 242 -1.47 5.54 -9.28
CA LEU A 242 -1.72 4.95 -7.96
C LEU A 242 -2.48 5.88 -7.04
N PRO A 243 -3.54 5.38 -6.35
CA PRO A 243 -4.12 6.08 -5.21
C PRO A 243 -3.05 6.37 -4.17
N THR A 244 -2.95 7.62 -3.72
CA THR A 244 -1.85 8.05 -2.86
C THR A 244 -2.35 8.79 -1.63
N GLY A 245 -2.04 8.25 -0.44
CA GLY A 245 -2.12 8.96 0.83
C GLY A 245 -0.73 9.42 1.27
N TYR A 246 0.11 8.48 1.72
CA TYR A 246 1.44 8.80 2.26
C TYR A 246 2.60 8.54 1.27
N GLY A 247 2.35 7.91 0.13
CA GLY A 247 3.35 7.64 -0.90
C GLY A 247 4.15 6.34 -0.75
N GLU A 248 3.88 5.50 0.24
CA GLU A 248 4.63 4.23 0.42
C GLU A 248 4.39 3.22 -0.70
N LEU A 249 3.14 3.05 -1.14
CA LEU A 249 2.79 2.18 -2.27
C LEU A 249 3.47 2.67 -3.55
N LEU A 250 3.37 3.97 -3.82
CA LEU A 250 3.97 4.62 -4.98
C LEU A 250 5.49 4.38 -5.02
N PHE A 251 6.17 4.59 -3.88
CA PHE A 251 7.60 4.35 -3.75
C PHE A 251 7.95 2.85 -3.92
N GLY A 252 7.21 1.96 -3.30
CA GLY A 252 7.47 0.52 -3.41
C GLY A 252 7.39 0.05 -4.86
N VAL A 253 6.36 0.44 -5.60
CA VAL A 253 6.20 0.09 -7.02
C VAL A 253 7.33 0.69 -7.86
N TRP A 254 7.68 1.97 -7.65
CA TRP A 254 8.82 2.60 -8.29
C TRP A 254 10.12 1.85 -8.01
N LYS A 255 10.40 1.53 -6.73
CA LYS A 255 11.60 0.80 -6.32
C LYS A 255 11.69 -0.56 -7.01
N GLY A 256 10.60 -1.29 -7.12
CA GLY A 256 10.58 -2.58 -7.82
C GLY A 256 10.99 -2.45 -9.29
N PHE A 257 10.52 -1.42 -10.01
CA PHE A 257 10.97 -1.16 -11.37
C PHE A 257 12.43 -0.67 -11.43
N ALA A 258 12.87 0.14 -10.47
CA ALA A 258 14.28 0.55 -10.38
C ALA A 258 15.22 -0.65 -10.15
N GLU A 259 14.78 -1.63 -9.35
CA GLU A 259 15.51 -2.87 -9.15
C GLU A 259 15.57 -3.73 -10.44
N LEU A 260 14.50 -3.77 -11.24
CA LEU A 260 14.54 -4.44 -12.54
C LEU A 260 15.56 -3.80 -13.49
N VAL A 261 15.70 -2.47 -13.44
CA VAL A 261 16.75 -1.77 -14.20
C VAL A 261 18.14 -2.12 -13.66
N ALA A 262 18.33 -2.11 -12.34
CA ALA A 262 19.60 -2.48 -11.71
C ALA A 262 20.02 -3.93 -11.99
N LEU A 263 19.05 -4.82 -12.19
CA LEU A 263 19.25 -6.23 -12.57
C LEU A 263 19.49 -6.42 -14.09
N GLY A 264 19.41 -5.35 -14.88
CA GLY A 264 19.53 -5.43 -16.35
C GLY A 264 18.35 -6.11 -17.06
N LEU A 265 17.21 -6.23 -16.38
CA LEU A 265 15.97 -6.82 -16.90
C LEU A 265 15.08 -5.80 -17.62
N ALA A 266 15.26 -4.52 -17.31
CA ALA A 266 14.55 -3.41 -17.93
C ALA A 266 15.54 -2.29 -18.27
N ASP A 267 15.21 -1.47 -19.26
CA ASP A 267 16.01 -0.31 -19.72
C ASP A 267 15.55 1.01 -19.09
N ARG A 268 14.35 1.04 -18.51
CA ARG A 268 13.74 2.22 -17.89
C ARG A 268 12.77 1.86 -16.77
N VAL A 269 12.43 2.85 -15.97
CA VAL A 269 11.28 2.79 -15.06
C VAL A 269 10.05 3.42 -15.72
N PRO A 270 8.81 2.99 -15.39
CA PRO A 270 7.61 3.67 -15.87
C PRO A 270 7.45 5.04 -15.21
N ARG A 271 6.75 5.97 -15.85
CA ARG A 271 6.37 7.24 -15.22
C ARG A 271 5.35 6.97 -14.10
N MET A 272 5.68 7.38 -12.88
CA MET A 272 4.83 7.13 -11.70
C MET A 272 3.94 8.34 -11.43
N PHE A 273 2.63 8.13 -11.41
CA PHE A 273 1.66 9.19 -11.11
C PHE A 273 0.97 8.93 -9.78
N SER A 274 1.14 9.87 -8.83
CA SER A 274 0.33 9.88 -7.62
C SER A 274 -1.04 10.48 -7.91
N CYS A 275 -2.10 9.89 -7.33
CA CYS A 275 -3.47 10.38 -7.42
C CYS A 275 -3.98 10.61 -6.01
N GLU A 276 -4.09 11.88 -5.60
CA GLU A 276 -4.48 12.34 -4.26
C GLU A 276 -5.84 13.03 -4.32
N PRO A 277 -6.63 13.06 -3.23
CA PRO A 277 -7.87 13.86 -3.18
C PRO A 277 -7.58 15.35 -3.37
N SER A 278 -8.40 16.02 -4.18
CA SER A 278 -8.26 17.46 -4.45
C SER A 278 -8.47 18.35 -3.20
N THR A 279 -9.03 17.78 -2.14
CA THR A 279 -9.26 18.45 -0.86
C THR A 279 -8.02 18.44 0.07
N GLY A 280 -6.87 17.95 -0.40
CA GLY A 280 -5.63 17.86 0.36
C GLY A 280 -4.41 17.89 -0.57
N GLY A 281 -3.71 16.75 -0.76
CA GLY A 281 -2.60 16.62 -1.69
C GLY A 281 -1.24 17.05 -1.16
N PRO A 282 -0.78 16.48 -0.02
CA PRO A 282 0.51 16.85 0.55
C PRO A 282 1.70 16.48 -0.33
N LEU A 283 1.63 15.43 -1.13
CA LEU A 283 2.69 15.07 -2.08
C LEU A 283 2.74 16.06 -3.25
N ALA A 284 1.58 16.39 -3.83
CA ALA A 284 1.49 17.40 -4.88
C ALA A 284 2.05 18.76 -4.41
N ALA A 285 1.74 19.15 -3.18
CA ALA A 285 2.27 20.37 -2.57
C ALA A 285 3.80 20.28 -2.38
N ALA A 286 4.32 19.16 -1.84
CA ALA A 286 5.76 19.00 -1.64
C ALA A 286 6.55 19.06 -2.95
N LEU A 287 6.03 18.46 -4.02
CA LEU A 287 6.63 18.50 -5.35
C LEU A 287 6.62 19.91 -5.95
N ARG A 288 5.50 20.65 -5.84
CA ARG A 288 5.36 22.03 -6.29
C ARG A 288 6.35 22.96 -5.58
N ASP A 289 6.44 22.81 -4.27
CA ASP A 289 7.25 23.68 -3.40
C ASP A 289 8.73 23.25 -3.34
N GLY A 290 9.09 22.14 -3.98
CA GLY A 290 10.45 21.64 -4.06
C GLY A 290 11.01 21.08 -2.75
N VAL A 291 10.13 20.73 -1.78
CA VAL A 291 10.51 20.24 -0.44
C VAL A 291 10.37 18.72 -0.30
N PRO A 292 11.09 18.09 0.64
CA PRO A 292 11.03 16.63 0.84
C PRO A 292 9.70 16.13 1.37
N ALA A 293 9.00 16.92 2.16
CA ALA A 293 7.67 16.63 2.69
C ALA A 293 7.01 17.92 3.14
N THR A 294 5.68 17.96 3.14
CA THR A 294 4.93 19.11 3.65
C THR A 294 3.63 18.68 4.31
N ARG A 295 3.03 19.61 5.03
CA ARG A 295 1.71 19.46 5.65
C ARG A 295 0.75 20.43 4.99
N VAL A 296 -0.45 19.96 4.69
CA VAL A 296 -1.53 20.74 4.06
C VAL A 296 -2.80 20.65 4.89
N PRO A 297 -3.70 21.65 4.82
CA PRO A 297 -5.07 21.49 5.26
C PRO A 297 -5.77 20.39 4.45
N VAL A 298 -6.69 19.67 5.10
CA VAL A 298 -7.47 18.62 4.45
C VAL A 298 -8.94 18.95 4.59
N GLY A 299 -9.63 19.05 3.46
CA GLY A 299 -11.08 19.19 3.40
C GLY A 299 -11.79 17.84 3.47
N ALA A 300 -13.13 17.89 3.49
CA ALA A 300 -13.94 16.68 3.45
C ALA A 300 -13.80 15.96 2.10
N THR A 301 -13.71 14.64 2.15
CA THR A 301 -13.70 13.75 0.99
C THR A 301 -14.28 12.39 1.37
N ALA A 302 -15.02 11.77 0.47
CA ALA A 302 -15.49 10.40 0.59
C ALA A 302 -14.33 9.39 0.40
N ALA A 303 -13.23 9.79 -0.26
CA ALA A 303 -12.03 8.96 -0.44
C ALA A 303 -11.13 8.94 0.82
N TYR A 304 -11.70 8.64 1.96
CA TYR A 304 -11.07 8.72 3.29
C TYR A 304 -9.79 7.88 3.44
N ALA A 305 -9.68 6.77 2.70
CA ALA A 305 -8.53 5.86 2.82
C ALA A 305 -7.22 6.45 2.27
N ILE A 306 -7.30 7.50 1.46
CA ILE A 306 -6.15 8.24 0.92
C ILE A 306 -6.13 9.71 1.36
N SER A 307 -7.06 10.13 2.23
CA SER A 307 -7.06 11.48 2.81
C SER A 307 -5.93 11.61 3.83
N SER A 308 -4.99 12.51 3.58
CA SER A 308 -3.82 12.74 4.45
C SER A 308 -3.45 14.21 4.51
N ALA A 309 -3.15 14.70 5.73
CA ALA A 309 -2.64 16.06 5.95
C ALA A 309 -1.12 16.17 5.79
N VAL A 310 -0.40 15.05 5.72
CA VAL A 310 1.06 15.03 5.68
C VAL A 310 1.55 13.98 4.68
N GLY A 311 2.50 14.34 3.84
CA GLY A 311 3.21 13.43 2.96
C GLY A 311 4.53 12.94 3.56
N GLY A 312 5.23 12.10 2.79
CA GLY A 312 6.55 11.60 3.11
C GLY A 312 7.49 11.66 1.93
N TYR A 313 8.78 11.67 2.21
CA TYR A 313 9.83 11.83 1.20
C TYR A 313 9.84 10.71 0.15
N ARG A 314 9.39 9.50 0.51
CA ARG A 314 9.28 8.36 -0.42
C ARG A 314 8.47 8.68 -1.68
N GLY A 315 7.31 9.33 -1.51
CA GLY A 315 6.47 9.72 -2.66
C GLY A 315 7.16 10.74 -3.58
N VAL A 316 7.87 11.70 -2.98
CA VAL A 316 8.65 12.71 -3.72
C VAL A 316 9.74 12.06 -4.55
N VAL A 317 10.49 11.12 -3.97
CA VAL A 317 11.53 10.34 -4.69
C VAL A 317 10.92 9.60 -5.87
N ALA A 318 9.86 8.82 -5.65
CA ALA A 318 9.26 8.01 -6.72
C ALA A 318 8.79 8.84 -7.93
N VAL A 319 8.17 10.00 -7.68
CA VAL A 319 7.69 10.88 -8.76
C VAL A 319 8.85 11.54 -9.51
N ARG A 320 9.83 12.08 -8.77
CA ARG A 320 10.99 12.76 -9.38
C ARG A 320 11.84 11.82 -10.20
N GLU A 321 12.24 10.69 -9.63
CA GLU A 321 13.15 9.75 -10.27
C GLU A 321 12.51 9.00 -11.46
N SER A 322 11.19 8.96 -11.55
CA SER A 322 10.46 8.38 -12.68
C SER A 322 10.07 9.37 -13.78
N GLY A 323 10.27 10.67 -13.56
CA GLY A 323 9.74 11.70 -14.45
C GLY A 323 8.20 11.73 -14.52
N GLY A 324 7.55 11.26 -13.47
CA GLY A 324 6.10 11.21 -13.33
C GLY A 324 5.46 12.53 -12.89
N GLY A 325 4.37 12.45 -12.13
CA GLY A 325 3.66 13.64 -11.65
C GLY A 325 2.71 13.35 -10.50
N ALA A 326 2.19 14.40 -9.87
CA ALA A 326 1.13 14.32 -8.89
C ALA A 326 -0.16 14.94 -9.44
N LEU A 327 -1.26 14.22 -9.27
CA LEU A 327 -2.59 14.59 -9.75
C LEU A 327 -3.54 14.71 -8.57
N LEU A 328 -4.29 15.81 -8.53
CA LEU A 328 -5.36 16.01 -7.57
C LEU A 328 -6.69 15.64 -8.25
N VAL A 329 -7.41 14.67 -7.70
CA VAL A 329 -8.67 14.16 -8.22
C VAL A 329 -9.81 14.45 -7.26
N SER A 330 -10.95 14.87 -7.79
CA SER A 330 -12.17 15.14 -7.00
C SER A 330 -12.93 13.84 -6.70
N ASP A 331 -13.81 13.88 -5.69
CA ASP A 331 -14.71 12.76 -5.38
C ASP A 331 -15.60 12.41 -6.59
N ALA A 332 -16.07 13.40 -7.36
CA ALA A 332 -16.86 13.16 -8.57
C ALA A 332 -16.07 12.41 -9.66
N GLU A 333 -14.80 12.75 -9.87
CA GLU A 333 -13.92 12.02 -10.81
C GLU A 333 -13.66 10.59 -10.34
N MET A 334 -13.46 10.39 -9.04
CA MET A 334 -13.29 9.05 -8.45
C MET A 334 -14.58 8.22 -8.54
N GLU A 335 -15.78 8.83 -8.33
CA GLU A 335 -17.07 8.16 -8.52
C GLU A 335 -17.28 7.73 -9.98
N ALA A 336 -16.96 8.59 -10.94
CA ALA A 336 -17.03 8.25 -12.36
C ALA A 336 -16.12 7.07 -12.72
N ALA A 337 -14.89 7.08 -12.19
CA ALA A 337 -13.93 5.99 -12.36
C ALA A 337 -14.38 4.70 -11.66
N ARG A 338 -14.95 4.77 -10.44
CA ARG A 338 -15.52 3.63 -9.73
C ARG A 338 -16.69 3.01 -10.52
N ALA A 339 -17.56 3.83 -11.09
CA ALA A 339 -18.65 3.37 -11.93
C ALA A 339 -18.15 2.70 -13.24
N GLU A 340 -17.05 3.20 -13.81
CA GLU A 340 -16.39 2.58 -14.97
C GLU A 340 -15.84 1.20 -14.60
N LEU A 341 -15.12 1.08 -13.48
CA LEU A 341 -14.61 -0.19 -12.96
C LEU A 341 -15.75 -1.18 -12.71
N ALA A 342 -16.85 -0.73 -12.09
CA ALA A 342 -18.00 -1.59 -11.80
C ALA A 342 -18.64 -2.15 -13.07
N ARG A 343 -18.80 -1.33 -14.14
CA ARG A 343 -19.30 -1.80 -15.45
C ARG A 343 -18.36 -2.81 -16.12
N ALA A 344 -17.08 -2.78 -15.78
CA ALA A 344 -16.08 -3.78 -16.19
C ALA A 344 -16.00 -5.00 -15.25
N GLY A 345 -16.90 -5.12 -14.26
CA GLY A 345 -16.92 -6.22 -13.29
C GLY A 345 -15.93 -6.09 -12.13
N LEU A 346 -15.34 -4.92 -11.93
CA LEU A 346 -14.37 -4.64 -10.87
C LEU A 346 -15.00 -3.75 -9.79
N TRP A 347 -15.37 -4.35 -8.65
CA TRP A 347 -15.98 -3.62 -7.54
C TRP A 347 -14.91 -3.04 -6.61
N ALA A 348 -14.64 -1.73 -6.75
CA ALA A 348 -13.58 -1.01 -6.05
C ALA A 348 -14.11 -0.08 -4.95
N GLU A 349 -13.37 0.06 -3.85
CA GLU A 349 -13.54 1.17 -2.89
C GLU A 349 -13.33 2.51 -3.59
N LEU A 350 -14.04 3.58 -3.19
CA LEU A 350 -13.90 4.88 -3.84
C LEU A 350 -12.46 5.36 -3.94
N SER A 351 -11.73 5.27 -2.83
CA SER A 351 -10.29 5.62 -2.80
C SER A 351 -9.44 4.78 -3.78
N ALA A 352 -9.84 3.54 -4.04
CA ALA A 352 -9.13 2.64 -4.94
C ALA A 352 -9.29 3.03 -6.42
N ALA A 353 -10.34 3.78 -6.77
CA ALA A 353 -10.59 4.28 -8.12
C ALA A 353 -9.75 5.53 -8.47
N ALA A 354 -9.05 6.15 -7.50
CA ALA A 354 -8.29 7.38 -7.74
C ALA A 354 -7.21 7.23 -8.82
N GLY A 355 -6.60 6.05 -8.98
CA GLY A 355 -5.62 5.78 -10.04
C GLY A 355 -6.24 5.93 -11.44
N LEU A 356 -7.40 5.31 -11.67
CA LEU A 356 -8.12 5.44 -12.93
C LEU A 356 -8.66 6.87 -13.15
N ALA A 357 -9.17 7.52 -12.09
CA ALA A 357 -9.61 8.92 -12.15
C ALA A 357 -8.46 9.85 -12.57
N GLY A 358 -7.27 9.66 -12.00
CA GLY A 358 -6.08 10.43 -12.40
C GLY A 358 -5.66 10.20 -13.85
N PHE A 359 -5.71 8.97 -14.32
CA PHE A 359 -5.47 8.67 -15.74
C PHE A 359 -6.49 9.35 -16.65
N ARG A 360 -7.78 9.24 -16.34
CA ARG A 360 -8.86 9.90 -17.12
C ARG A 360 -8.71 11.42 -17.16
N ARG A 361 -8.37 12.03 -16.03
CA ARG A 361 -8.08 13.48 -15.93
C ARG A 361 -6.90 13.91 -16.77
N ARG A 362 -5.79 13.13 -16.74
CA ARG A 362 -4.56 13.46 -17.46
C ARG A 362 -4.67 13.19 -18.96
N GLY A 363 -5.36 12.13 -19.33
CA GLY A 363 -5.35 11.57 -20.68
C GLY A 363 -4.07 10.75 -20.96
N ASP A 364 -4.05 10.14 -22.11
CA ASP A 364 -2.98 9.24 -22.60
C ASP A 364 -1.87 9.95 -23.38
N ALA A 365 -2.01 11.23 -23.65
CA ALA A 365 -1.05 12.00 -24.44
C ALA A 365 0.38 11.85 -23.92
N ALA A 366 1.31 11.49 -24.80
CA ALA A 366 2.75 11.30 -24.53
C ALA A 366 3.05 10.22 -23.45
N LEU A 367 2.27 9.12 -23.41
CA LEU A 367 2.62 7.92 -22.66
C LEU A 367 3.06 6.83 -23.63
N ASP A 368 4.35 6.45 -23.55
CA ASP A 368 4.97 5.46 -24.45
C ASP A 368 4.71 4.03 -23.93
N GLY A 369 3.63 3.40 -24.38
CA GLY A 369 3.28 2.02 -24.06
C GLY A 369 2.07 1.86 -23.15
N PRO A 370 1.83 0.66 -22.61
CA PRO A 370 0.67 0.35 -21.79
C PRO A 370 0.62 1.20 -20.52
N VAL A 371 -0.59 1.47 -20.04
CA VAL A 371 -0.86 2.16 -18.79
C VAL A 371 -1.42 1.17 -17.77
N VAL A 372 -0.92 1.22 -16.55
CA VAL A 372 -1.45 0.45 -15.43
C VAL A 372 -2.03 1.39 -14.38
N CYS A 373 -3.31 1.20 -14.04
CA CYS A 373 -3.92 1.82 -12.87
C CYS A 373 -4.04 0.76 -11.75
N VAL A 374 -3.62 1.11 -10.53
CA VAL A 374 -3.75 0.20 -9.39
C VAL A 374 -5.08 0.44 -8.68
N SER A 375 -5.93 -0.60 -8.63
CA SER A 375 -7.14 -0.62 -7.81
C SER A 375 -6.79 -1.27 -6.47
N THR A 376 -6.74 -0.48 -5.41
CA THR A 376 -6.05 -0.84 -4.16
C THR A 376 -6.88 -1.65 -3.18
N SER A 377 -8.22 -1.65 -3.29
CA SER A 377 -9.11 -2.29 -2.32
C SER A 377 -10.49 -2.57 -2.91
N SER A 378 -11.18 -3.57 -2.33
CA SER A 378 -12.54 -3.95 -2.68
C SER A 378 -13.57 -2.93 -2.20
N GLY A 379 -14.61 -2.70 -3.00
CA GLY A 379 -15.77 -1.88 -2.65
C GLY A 379 -16.57 -2.42 -1.45
N PHE A 380 -16.42 -3.70 -1.08
CA PHE A 380 -17.02 -4.24 0.14
C PHE A 380 -16.47 -3.62 1.44
N LYS A 381 -15.40 -2.86 1.36
CA LYS A 381 -14.82 -2.11 2.49
C LYS A 381 -15.24 -0.65 2.54
N ASP A 382 -16.06 -0.19 1.61
CA ASP A 382 -16.52 1.20 1.58
C ASP A 382 -17.50 1.47 2.74
N ARG A 383 -17.43 2.68 3.29
CA ARG A 383 -18.24 3.07 4.45
C ARG A 383 -19.73 3.13 4.13
N ASP A 384 -20.04 3.51 2.91
CA ASP A 384 -21.41 3.87 2.50
C ASP A 384 -22.25 2.67 2.02
N LEU A 385 -21.70 1.44 2.07
CA LEU A 385 -22.42 0.23 1.71
C LEU A 385 -23.70 0.00 2.51
N LEU A 386 -23.73 0.46 3.76
CA LEU A 386 -24.89 0.31 4.66
C LEU A 386 -25.97 1.37 4.45
N SER A 387 -25.69 2.42 3.66
CA SER A 387 -26.66 3.49 3.35
C SER A 387 -27.43 3.24 2.05
N ALA A 388 -27.07 2.22 1.28
CA ALA A 388 -27.84 1.84 0.09
C ALA A 388 -29.21 1.27 0.50
N GLU A 389 -30.28 1.90 0.07
CA GLU A 389 -31.62 1.34 0.20
C GLU A 389 -31.66 0.01 -0.56
N GLY A 390 -32.08 -1.05 0.13
CA GLY A 390 -32.31 -2.34 -0.50
C GLY A 390 -33.38 -2.22 -1.60
N SER A 391 -33.27 -3.03 -2.64
CA SER A 391 -34.33 -3.12 -3.64
C SER A 391 -35.64 -3.55 -2.97
N ALA A 392 -36.73 -2.82 -3.22
CA ALA A 392 -38.06 -3.23 -2.77
C ALA A 392 -38.42 -4.60 -3.37
N GLU A 393 -39.05 -5.44 -2.55
CA GLU A 393 -39.61 -6.72 -3.02
C GLU A 393 -40.53 -6.49 -4.21
N LEU A 394 -40.40 -7.33 -5.23
CA LEU A 394 -41.19 -7.27 -6.45
C LEU A 394 -42.21 -8.40 -6.42
N ASP A 395 -43.48 -8.09 -6.78
CA ASP A 395 -44.46 -9.11 -7.09
C ASP A 395 -44.05 -9.82 -8.40
N PRO A 396 -43.73 -11.12 -8.37
CA PRO A 396 -43.28 -11.84 -9.56
C PRO A 396 -44.36 -11.97 -10.65
N GLU A 397 -45.65 -11.71 -10.32
CA GLU A 397 -46.77 -11.71 -11.27
C GLU A 397 -46.98 -10.34 -11.90
N ASP A 398 -46.37 -9.27 -11.38
CA ASP A 398 -46.39 -7.92 -12.01
C ASP A 398 -45.33 -7.82 -13.13
N TRP A 399 -45.66 -8.41 -14.27
CA TRP A 399 -44.79 -8.42 -15.44
C TRP A 399 -44.50 -7.03 -16.02
N ALA A 400 -45.38 -6.05 -15.84
CA ALA A 400 -45.13 -4.68 -16.28
C ALA A 400 -43.96 -4.07 -15.51
N GLU A 401 -43.92 -4.27 -14.19
CA GLU A 401 -42.83 -3.79 -13.33
C GLU A 401 -41.57 -4.58 -13.57
N VAL A 402 -41.66 -5.90 -13.78
CA VAL A 402 -40.52 -6.77 -14.14
C VAL A 402 -39.84 -6.28 -15.40
N GLU A 403 -40.61 -6.07 -16.49
CA GLU A 403 -40.09 -5.58 -17.77
C GLU A 403 -39.48 -4.17 -17.62
N ARG A 404 -40.14 -3.28 -16.87
CA ARG A 404 -39.61 -1.96 -16.61
C ARG A 404 -38.24 -1.98 -15.97
N ARG A 405 -38.05 -2.83 -14.95
CA ARG A 405 -36.74 -2.97 -14.24
C ARG A 405 -35.67 -3.61 -15.10
N ILE A 406 -36.03 -4.59 -15.96
CA ILE A 406 -35.09 -5.23 -16.88
C ILE A 406 -34.56 -4.28 -17.94
N ARG A 407 -35.42 -3.34 -18.39
CA ARG A 407 -35.10 -2.37 -19.46
C ARG A 407 -34.49 -1.07 -18.95
N ALA A 408 -34.51 -0.81 -17.63
CA ALA A 408 -33.91 0.37 -17.00
C ALA A 408 -32.38 0.22 -16.89
#